data_08600f54b34313ca72f4711946921e6c
#
_entry.id   08600f54b34313ca72f4711946921e6c
#
_cell.length_a   1.000
_cell.length_b   1.000
_cell.length_c   1.000
_cell.angle_alpha   90.00
_cell.angle_beta   90.00
_cell.angle_gamma   90.00
#
_symmetry.space_group_name_H-M   'P 1'
#
loop_
_entity.id
_entity.type
_entity.pdbx_description
1 polymer ?
#
loop_
_entity_poly.entity_id
_entity_poly.type
_entity_poly.pdbx_seq_one_letter_code
_entity_poly.pdbx_strand_id
1 'polypeptide(L)'
;RKSVLPVIEKDDGLLFYPVQYEGEESSRNVIYTGAAPNQQAIPAVDYLMKEVKVKRWVLEGTDYVYPRTTNKILEAYLKAKGVPAEDIMINYTPFGFSDWQSEVSKIKAFGSAGKKTAVVSTINGDANVPFYKELGNQKISAEDIPVVAFSVGEEELSGIDTKPLVGHLAAWNYFESIKTPENTAFIKQWHDYIKNPKRTTNDPMEAHYIGFNLWVKAVQKAGTTNVDKVIDTLPGLETPNLTGGIAKLLPNHHITKPVFIG
;
A
#
# COMPACT_ATOMS: atom_id res chain seq x y z
N ARG A 1 -3.93 4.15 13.79
CA ARG A 1 -2.64 4.69 14.27
C ARG A 1 -2.86 6.01 15.02
N LYS A 2 -3.44 7.03 14.40
CA LYS A 2 -3.56 8.37 15.00
C LYS A 2 -4.20 8.37 16.40
N SER A 3 -5.18 7.52 16.66
CA SER A 3 -5.85 7.42 17.97
C SER A 3 -4.98 6.82 19.07
N VAL A 4 -4.01 5.97 18.74
CA VAL A 4 -3.11 5.33 19.72
C VAL A 4 -1.82 6.12 19.93
N LEU A 5 -1.47 7.00 18.99
CA LEU A 5 -0.22 7.77 19.04
C LEU A 5 -0.03 8.56 20.34
N PRO A 6 -1.05 9.31 20.83
CA PRO A 6 -0.90 10.03 22.10
C PRO A 6 -0.64 9.13 23.31
N VAL A 7 -1.16 7.90 23.29
CA VAL A 7 -0.92 6.91 24.36
C VAL A 7 0.49 6.39 24.28
N ILE A 8 0.96 6.01 23.08
CA ILE A 8 2.32 5.53 22.84
C ILE A 8 3.36 6.58 23.27
N GLU A 9 3.14 7.84 22.91
CA GLU A 9 4.05 8.94 23.26
C GLU A 9 4.03 9.23 24.77
N LYS A 10 2.84 9.26 25.40
CA LYS A 10 2.68 9.53 26.83
C LYS A 10 3.36 8.45 27.69
N ASP A 11 3.22 7.20 27.30
CA ASP A 11 3.72 6.05 28.07
C ASP A 11 5.14 5.63 27.65
N ASP A 12 5.81 6.47 26.83
CA ASP A 12 7.15 6.21 26.26
C ASP A 12 7.25 4.81 25.62
N GLY A 13 6.21 4.45 24.87
CA GLY A 13 6.18 3.19 24.11
C GLY A 13 6.94 3.30 22.81
N LEU A 14 7.19 2.16 22.15
CA LEU A 14 7.76 2.09 20.82
C LEU A 14 6.81 1.32 19.90
N LEU A 15 6.32 1.97 18.85
CA LEU A 15 5.42 1.38 17.86
C LEU A 15 6.15 1.17 16.53
N PHE A 16 6.13 -0.05 16.01
CA PHE A 16 6.46 -0.33 14.63
C PHE A 16 5.17 -0.40 13.81
N TYR A 17 5.08 0.40 12.74
CA TYR A 17 3.90 0.49 11.91
C TYR A 17 4.15 -0.08 10.50
N PRO A 18 3.73 -1.34 10.24
CA PRO A 18 4.10 -2.06 9.01
C PRO A 18 3.08 -1.93 7.87
N VAL A 19 2.03 -1.13 8.03
CA VAL A 19 0.97 -0.99 7.04
C VAL A 19 1.16 0.30 6.25
N GLN A 20 0.82 0.28 4.96
CA GLN A 20 0.78 1.49 4.13
C GLN A 20 -0.13 2.54 4.77
N TYR A 21 0.23 3.81 4.63
CA TYR A 21 -0.50 4.89 5.26
C TYR A 21 -0.36 6.22 4.50
N GLU A 22 -1.13 7.22 4.90
CA GLU A 22 -1.20 8.52 4.26
C GLU A 22 0.06 9.39 4.38
N GLY A 23 1.08 8.96 5.13
CA GLY A 23 2.24 9.80 5.42
C GLY A 23 1.88 11.00 6.31
N GLU A 24 2.59 12.11 6.12
CA GLU A 24 2.37 13.39 6.81
C GLU A 24 2.38 13.28 8.34
N GLU A 25 3.17 12.35 8.87
CA GLU A 25 3.34 12.11 10.29
C GLU A 25 4.81 11.82 10.60
N SER A 26 5.26 12.32 11.73
CA SER A 26 6.55 12.03 12.31
C SER A 26 6.38 11.97 13.83
N SER A 27 6.81 10.86 14.43
CA SER A 27 6.84 10.69 15.88
C SER A 27 8.14 10.02 16.27
N ARG A 28 8.74 10.47 17.37
CA ARG A 28 9.93 9.82 17.93
C ARG A 28 9.65 8.36 18.31
N ASN A 29 8.44 8.09 18.74
CA ASN A 29 8.03 6.79 19.27
C ASN A 29 7.46 5.83 18.21
N VAL A 30 7.50 6.20 16.92
CA VAL A 30 6.97 5.37 15.83
C VAL A 30 8.02 5.13 14.76
N ILE A 31 8.18 3.87 14.37
CA ILE A 31 8.98 3.43 13.24
C ILE A 31 8.04 3.01 12.12
N TYR A 32 8.14 3.69 10.98
CA TYR A 32 7.24 3.50 9.83
C TYR A 32 7.90 2.57 8.83
N THR A 33 7.53 1.29 8.88
CA THR A 33 8.03 0.27 7.95
C THR A 33 7.07 -0.01 6.79
N GLY A 34 5.81 0.43 6.91
CA GLY A 34 4.86 0.44 5.81
C GLY A 34 5.05 1.62 4.86
N ALA A 35 4.50 1.53 3.66
CA ALA A 35 4.66 2.53 2.61
C ALA A 35 3.97 3.86 2.93
N ALA A 36 4.66 4.97 2.75
CA ALA A 36 4.09 6.31 2.61
C ALA A 36 3.70 6.57 1.13
N PRO A 37 2.93 7.63 0.81
CA PRO A 37 2.47 7.88 -0.56
C PRO A 37 3.58 8.00 -1.60
N ASN A 38 4.74 8.54 -1.25
CA ASN A 38 5.91 8.60 -2.12
C ASN A 38 6.60 7.25 -2.32
N GLN A 39 6.19 6.24 -1.59
CA GLN A 39 6.71 4.86 -1.66
C GLN A 39 5.66 3.87 -2.21
N GLN A 40 4.52 4.35 -2.72
CA GLN A 40 3.47 3.51 -3.30
C GLN A 40 2.62 4.31 -4.30
N ALA A 41 1.81 5.25 -3.82
CA ALA A 41 0.78 5.93 -4.59
C ALA A 41 1.34 6.82 -5.71
N ILE A 42 2.34 7.64 -5.42
CA ILE A 42 2.94 8.56 -6.40
C ILE A 42 3.68 7.77 -7.50
N PRO A 43 4.57 6.80 -7.19
CA PRO A 43 5.20 5.99 -8.23
C PRO A 43 4.21 5.21 -9.10
N ALA A 44 3.09 4.72 -8.52
CA ALA A 44 2.05 4.04 -9.29
C ALA A 44 1.36 4.98 -10.29
N VAL A 45 1.05 6.21 -9.87
CA VAL A 45 0.49 7.23 -10.76
C VAL A 45 1.48 7.59 -11.88
N ASP A 46 2.77 7.75 -11.55
CA ASP A 46 3.80 8.00 -12.56
C ASP A 46 3.91 6.86 -13.58
N TYR A 47 3.84 5.61 -13.13
CA TYR A 47 3.79 4.44 -14.01
C TYR A 47 2.59 4.49 -14.94
N LEU A 48 1.39 4.71 -14.40
CA LEU A 48 0.18 4.81 -15.22
C LEU A 48 0.24 5.95 -16.24
N MET A 49 0.81 7.10 -15.88
CA MET A 49 1.03 8.21 -16.81
C MET A 49 1.99 7.84 -17.92
N LYS A 50 3.12 7.23 -17.57
CA LYS A 50 4.24 7.02 -18.50
C LYS A 50 4.03 5.79 -19.37
N GLU A 51 3.63 4.67 -18.77
CA GLU A 51 3.57 3.37 -19.46
C GLU A 51 2.17 3.10 -20.02
N VAL A 52 1.11 3.36 -19.26
CA VAL A 52 -0.27 3.12 -19.66
C VAL A 52 -0.89 4.30 -20.40
N LYS A 53 -0.22 5.48 -20.35
CA LYS A 53 -0.66 6.73 -21.03
C LYS A 53 -1.99 7.26 -20.49
N VAL A 54 -2.26 7.06 -19.21
CA VAL A 54 -3.47 7.54 -18.55
C VAL A 54 -3.51 9.08 -18.56
N LYS A 55 -4.69 9.62 -18.87
CA LYS A 55 -4.97 11.07 -18.93
C LYS A 55 -6.11 11.47 -18.03
N ARG A 56 -6.94 10.52 -17.58
CA ARG A 56 -8.14 10.76 -16.81
C ARG A 56 -8.16 9.82 -15.59
N TRP A 57 -8.52 10.34 -14.43
CA TRP A 57 -8.23 9.69 -13.15
C TRP A 57 -9.47 9.58 -12.28
N VAL A 58 -9.75 8.39 -11.78
CA VAL A 58 -10.73 8.16 -10.73
C VAL A 58 -9.96 7.80 -9.46
N LEU A 59 -10.08 8.61 -8.43
CA LEU A 59 -9.53 8.35 -7.10
C LEU A 59 -10.66 7.79 -6.23
N GLU A 60 -10.74 6.47 -6.13
CA GLU A 60 -11.81 5.77 -5.42
C GLU A 60 -11.29 5.26 -4.07
N GLY A 61 -11.97 5.55 -2.96
CA GLY A 61 -11.47 5.18 -1.65
C GLY A 61 -12.52 4.90 -0.59
N THR A 62 -12.13 4.19 0.45
CA THR A 62 -12.92 4.05 1.66
C THR A 62 -12.94 5.37 2.44
N ASP A 63 -14.08 5.72 3.03
CA ASP A 63 -14.26 7.01 3.73
C ASP A 63 -13.61 7.03 5.11
N TYR A 64 -12.29 7.26 5.17
CA TYR A 64 -11.55 7.54 6.40
C TYR A 64 -10.22 8.24 6.11
N VAL A 65 -9.39 8.47 7.14
CA VAL A 65 -8.20 9.34 7.05
C VAL A 65 -7.21 8.94 5.95
N TYR A 66 -6.91 7.64 5.79
CA TYR A 66 -5.91 7.19 4.81
C TYR A 66 -6.32 7.49 3.36
N PRO A 67 -7.50 7.06 2.85
CA PRO A 67 -7.92 7.39 1.49
C PRO A 67 -8.11 8.90 1.28
N ARG A 68 -8.74 9.60 2.22
CA ARG A 68 -8.96 11.04 2.08
C ARG A 68 -7.67 11.83 1.96
N THR A 69 -6.68 11.53 2.78
CA THR A 69 -5.38 12.22 2.74
C THR A 69 -4.57 11.79 1.52
N THR A 70 -4.51 10.48 1.22
CA THR A 70 -3.79 9.97 0.05
C THR A 70 -4.37 10.53 -1.25
N ASN A 71 -5.69 10.51 -1.41
CA ASN A 71 -6.33 11.06 -2.61
C ASN A 71 -6.15 12.57 -2.74
N LYS A 72 -6.12 13.32 -1.63
CA LYS A 72 -5.79 14.75 -1.64
C LYS A 72 -4.34 14.99 -2.12
N ILE A 73 -3.40 14.16 -1.67
CA ILE A 73 -2.00 14.22 -2.14
C ILE A 73 -1.95 13.92 -3.63
N LEU A 74 -2.63 12.87 -4.09
CA LEU A 74 -2.66 12.47 -5.50
C LEU A 74 -3.36 13.52 -6.38
N GLU A 75 -4.44 14.13 -5.93
CA GLU A 75 -5.11 15.23 -6.64
C GLU A 75 -4.15 16.40 -6.85
N ALA A 76 -3.46 16.82 -5.79
CA ALA A 76 -2.47 17.89 -5.87
C ALA A 76 -1.32 17.52 -6.82
N TYR A 77 -0.83 16.28 -6.74
CA TYR A 77 0.22 15.77 -7.61
C TYR A 77 -0.20 15.74 -9.09
N LEU A 78 -1.40 15.23 -9.39
CA LEU A 78 -1.95 15.20 -10.74
C LEU A 78 -2.09 16.61 -11.34
N LYS A 79 -2.62 17.55 -10.55
CA LYS A 79 -2.72 18.97 -10.94
C LYS A 79 -1.35 19.60 -11.21
N ALA A 80 -0.36 19.31 -10.38
CA ALA A 80 1.02 19.75 -10.59
C ALA A 80 1.66 19.15 -11.85
N LYS A 81 1.20 17.97 -12.29
CA LYS A 81 1.58 17.36 -13.58
C LYS A 81 0.77 17.88 -14.78
N GLY A 82 -0.10 18.85 -14.58
CA GLY A 82 -0.89 19.49 -15.64
C GLY A 82 -2.20 18.74 -15.98
N VAL A 83 -2.67 17.83 -15.13
CA VAL A 83 -3.99 17.19 -15.31
C VAL A 83 -5.08 18.19 -14.92
N PRO A 84 -6.01 18.53 -15.84
CA PRO A 84 -7.08 19.47 -15.54
C PRO A 84 -8.09 18.87 -14.56
N ALA A 85 -8.78 19.72 -13.80
CA ALA A 85 -9.69 19.30 -12.74
C ALA A 85 -10.86 18.42 -13.25
N GLU A 86 -11.35 18.69 -14.45
CA GLU A 86 -12.40 17.89 -15.09
C GLU A 86 -11.97 16.47 -15.47
N ASP A 87 -10.68 16.19 -15.47
CA ASP A 87 -10.12 14.85 -15.69
C ASP A 87 -9.77 14.12 -14.38
N ILE A 88 -10.22 14.64 -13.23
CA ILE A 88 -10.04 14.01 -11.91
C ILE A 88 -11.43 13.86 -11.25
N MET A 89 -11.84 12.62 -11.00
CA MET A 89 -13.02 12.28 -10.22
C MET A 89 -12.59 11.67 -8.89
N ILE A 90 -13.20 12.10 -7.80
CA ILE A 90 -12.87 11.60 -6.44
C ILE A 90 -14.15 11.14 -5.78
N ASN A 91 -14.18 9.88 -5.35
CA ASN A 91 -15.32 9.28 -4.65
C ASN A 91 -14.87 8.57 -3.37
N TYR A 92 -15.77 8.52 -2.40
CA TYR A 92 -15.56 7.78 -1.15
C TYR A 92 -16.80 6.97 -0.80
N THR A 93 -16.58 5.74 -0.34
CA THR A 93 -17.62 4.83 0.12
C THR A 93 -17.36 4.41 1.57
N PRO A 94 -18.39 4.11 2.39
CA PRO A 94 -18.18 3.67 3.75
C PRO A 94 -17.48 2.31 3.82
N PHE A 95 -16.95 1.97 4.99
CA PHE A 95 -16.43 0.62 5.24
C PHE A 95 -17.50 -0.44 4.98
N GLY A 96 -17.12 -1.55 4.36
CA GLY A 96 -18.04 -2.66 4.05
C GLY A 96 -19.06 -2.32 2.97
N PHE A 97 -18.85 -1.27 2.20
CA PHE A 97 -19.74 -0.90 1.09
C PHE A 97 -19.85 -2.05 0.08
N SER A 98 -21.09 -2.41 -0.30
CA SER A 98 -21.37 -3.58 -1.14
C SER A 98 -22.19 -3.29 -2.38
N ASP A 99 -22.92 -2.16 -2.44
CA ASP A 99 -23.77 -1.79 -3.58
C ASP A 99 -23.00 -0.90 -4.58
N TRP A 100 -22.08 -1.50 -5.32
CA TRP A 100 -21.20 -0.81 -6.25
C TRP A 100 -21.83 -0.47 -7.60
N GLN A 101 -23.07 -0.87 -7.87
CA GLN A 101 -23.68 -0.70 -9.19
C GLN A 101 -23.65 0.77 -9.67
N SER A 102 -24.08 1.68 -8.82
CA SER A 102 -24.11 3.11 -9.15
C SER A 102 -22.71 3.70 -9.30
N GLU A 103 -21.80 3.38 -8.38
CA GLU A 103 -20.46 3.94 -8.39
C GLU A 103 -19.66 3.44 -9.60
N VAL A 104 -19.72 2.16 -9.92
CA VAL A 104 -19.06 1.59 -11.11
C VAL A 104 -19.68 2.15 -12.40
N SER A 105 -20.99 2.40 -12.43
CA SER A 105 -21.64 3.07 -13.58
C SER A 105 -21.12 4.50 -13.78
N LYS A 106 -20.88 5.25 -12.70
CA LYS A 106 -20.25 6.59 -12.77
C LYS A 106 -18.82 6.50 -13.30
N ILE A 107 -18.02 5.53 -12.82
CA ILE A 107 -16.66 5.27 -13.31
C ILE A 107 -16.69 4.99 -14.82
N LYS A 108 -17.59 4.12 -15.27
CA LYS A 108 -17.77 3.78 -16.68
C LYS A 108 -18.12 4.99 -17.54
N ALA A 109 -19.10 5.78 -17.09
CA ALA A 109 -19.52 7.00 -17.77
C ALA A 109 -18.38 8.03 -17.83
N PHE A 110 -17.65 8.21 -16.75
CA PHE A 110 -16.47 9.08 -16.69
C PHE A 110 -15.38 8.62 -17.65
N GLY A 111 -15.12 7.32 -17.74
CA GLY A 111 -14.14 6.73 -18.65
C GLY A 111 -14.51 6.74 -20.12
N SER A 112 -15.78 7.05 -20.48
CA SER A 112 -16.26 7.09 -21.88
C SER A 112 -15.90 8.37 -22.64
N ALA A 113 -15.20 9.32 -22.03
CA ALA A 113 -14.86 10.63 -22.62
C ALA A 113 -13.75 10.61 -23.70
N GLY A 114 -13.35 9.43 -24.20
CA GLY A 114 -12.35 9.30 -25.25
C GLY A 114 -10.90 9.51 -24.80
N LYS A 115 -10.65 9.66 -23.51
CA LYS A 115 -9.32 9.74 -22.90
C LYS A 115 -9.01 8.46 -22.11
N LYS A 116 -7.79 7.93 -22.20
CA LYS A 116 -7.37 6.79 -21.38
C LYS A 116 -7.57 7.10 -19.90
N THR A 117 -8.44 6.34 -19.26
CA THR A 117 -8.86 6.51 -17.87
C THR A 117 -8.32 5.37 -17.01
N ALA A 118 -7.98 5.63 -15.76
CA ALA A 118 -7.67 4.60 -14.78
C ALA A 118 -8.35 4.91 -13.43
N VAL A 119 -8.58 3.87 -12.64
CA VAL A 119 -8.97 3.97 -11.23
C VAL A 119 -7.73 3.77 -10.37
N VAL A 120 -7.49 4.70 -9.47
CA VAL A 120 -6.52 4.56 -8.36
C VAL A 120 -7.33 4.23 -7.12
N SER A 121 -7.16 3.00 -6.62
CA SER A 121 -8.00 2.45 -5.56
C SER A 121 -7.29 2.49 -4.21
N THR A 122 -7.86 3.25 -3.29
CA THR A 122 -7.58 3.23 -1.85
C THR A 122 -8.74 2.59 -1.06
N ILE A 123 -9.49 1.70 -1.72
CA ILE A 123 -10.53 0.89 -1.08
C ILE A 123 -9.87 -0.14 -0.18
N ASN A 124 -10.34 -0.25 1.07
CA ASN A 124 -9.80 -1.19 2.05
C ASN A 124 -10.81 -2.27 2.44
N GLY A 125 -10.28 -3.45 2.75
CA GLY A 125 -11.02 -4.56 3.30
C GLY A 125 -12.03 -5.20 2.33
N ASP A 126 -13.11 -5.73 2.89
CA ASP A 126 -14.08 -6.56 2.19
C ASP A 126 -14.83 -5.87 1.06
N ALA A 127 -14.86 -4.52 1.04
CA ALA A 127 -15.47 -3.75 -0.04
C ALA A 127 -14.79 -3.96 -1.41
N ASN A 128 -13.54 -4.44 -1.44
CA ASN A 128 -12.86 -4.79 -2.69
C ASN A 128 -13.54 -5.96 -3.43
N VAL A 129 -14.10 -6.94 -2.71
CA VAL A 129 -14.76 -8.11 -3.32
C VAL A 129 -15.92 -7.70 -4.23
N PRO A 130 -16.96 -7.00 -3.72
CA PRO A 130 -18.06 -6.56 -4.57
C PRO A 130 -17.66 -5.47 -5.57
N PHE A 131 -16.63 -4.66 -5.30
CA PHE A 131 -16.11 -3.68 -6.26
C PHE A 131 -15.63 -4.36 -7.55
N TYR A 132 -14.70 -5.30 -7.45
CA TYR A 132 -14.18 -6.00 -8.62
C TYR A 132 -15.25 -6.88 -9.30
N LYS A 133 -16.12 -7.51 -8.51
CA LYS A 133 -17.26 -8.25 -9.07
C LYS A 133 -18.13 -7.34 -9.94
N GLU A 134 -18.38 -6.12 -9.50
CA GLU A 134 -19.22 -5.18 -10.24
C GLU A 134 -18.53 -4.63 -11.50
N LEU A 135 -17.20 -4.42 -11.46
CA LEU A 135 -16.44 -4.13 -12.68
C LEU A 135 -16.64 -5.24 -13.74
N GLY A 136 -16.59 -6.50 -13.33
CA GLY A 136 -16.88 -7.65 -14.19
C GLY A 136 -18.31 -7.67 -14.71
N ASN A 137 -19.32 -7.41 -13.86
CA ASN A 137 -20.72 -7.35 -14.22
C ASN A 137 -20.98 -6.29 -15.30
N GLN A 138 -20.36 -5.12 -15.20
CA GLN A 138 -20.49 -4.03 -16.15
C GLN A 138 -19.52 -4.12 -17.33
N LYS A 139 -18.76 -5.24 -17.42
CA LYS A 139 -17.81 -5.54 -18.50
C LYS A 139 -16.74 -4.44 -18.67
N ILE A 140 -16.22 -3.95 -17.56
CA ILE A 140 -15.09 -3.02 -17.53
C ILE A 140 -13.82 -3.87 -17.38
N SER A 141 -13.04 -3.96 -18.45
CA SER A 141 -11.77 -4.68 -18.44
C SER A 141 -10.61 -3.76 -18.04
N ALA A 142 -9.47 -4.38 -17.67
CA ALA A 142 -8.24 -3.63 -17.42
C ALA A 142 -7.69 -2.94 -18.69
N GLU A 143 -8.04 -3.41 -19.87
CA GLU A 143 -7.70 -2.74 -21.13
C GLU A 143 -8.48 -1.43 -21.29
N ASP A 144 -9.75 -1.40 -20.85
CA ASP A 144 -10.61 -0.23 -20.94
C ASP A 144 -10.25 0.79 -19.85
N ILE A 145 -10.41 0.39 -18.59
CA ILE A 145 -10.17 1.23 -17.41
C ILE A 145 -9.38 0.40 -16.38
N PRO A 146 -8.04 0.38 -16.44
CA PRO A 146 -7.25 -0.33 -15.45
C PRO A 146 -7.47 0.24 -14.05
N VAL A 147 -7.49 -0.64 -13.06
CA VAL A 147 -7.43 -0.28 -11.64
C VAL A 147 -6.01 -0.54 -11.16
N VAL A 148 -5.41 0.41 -10.42
CA VAL A 148 -4.26 0.15 -9.57
C VAL A 148 -4.69 0.21 -8.11
N ALA A 149 -4.51 -0.88 -7.39
CA ALA A 149 -4.90 -1.01 -5.99
C ALA A 149 -3.71 -0.82 -5.05
N PHE A 150 -3.97 -0.20 -3.89
CA PHE A 150 -2.98 -0.01 -2.82
C PHE A 150 -3.27 -0.85 -1.57
N SER A 151 -4.34 -1.62 -1.58
CA SER A 151 -4.78 -2.45 -0.44
C SER A 151 -5.32 -3.82 -0.89
N VAL A 152 -4.91 -4.28 -2.08
CA VAL A 152 -5.17 -5.64 -2.56
C VAL A 152 -3.83 -6.28 -2.87
N GLY A 153 -3.50 -7.33 -2.14
CA GLY A 153 -2.31 -8.14 -2.32
C GLY A 153 -2.68 -9.62 -2.48
N GLU A 154 -1.70 -10.50 -2.35
CA GLU A 154 -1.86 -11.94 -2.58
C GLU A 154 -2.90 -12.58 -1.63
N GLU A 155 -2.94 -12.15 -0.36
CA GLU A 155 -3.85 -12.72 0.63
C GLU A 155 -5.31 -12.41 0.28
N GLU A 156 -5.59 -11.18 -0.17
CA GLU A 156 -6.93 -10.73 -0.56
C GLU A 156 -7.45 -11.49 -1.78
N LEU A 157 -6.56 -11.89 -2.70
CA LEU A 157 -6.94 -12.65 -3.90
C LEU A 157 -7.55 -14.02 -3.57
N SER A 158 -7.21 -14.60 -2.44
CA SER A 158 -7.77 -15.89 -2.01
C SER A 158 -9.28 -15.85 -1.75
N GLY A 159 -9.82 -14.66 -1.47
CA GLY A 159 -11.25 -14.41 -1.18
C GLY A 159 -12.04 -13.78 -2.33
N ILE A 160 -11.42 -13.53 -3.48
CA ILE A 160 -12.03 -12.81 -4.60
C ILE A 160 -12.10 -13.71 -5.85
N ASP A 161 -13.18 -13.62 -6.64
CA ASP A 161 -13.18 -14.16 -8.00
C ASP A 161 -12.14 -13.39 -8.83
N THR A 162 -11.08 -14.07 -9.23
CA THR A 162 -9.93 -13.43 -9.92
C THR A 162 -10.18 -13.16 -11.40
N LYS A 163 -11.23 -13.71 -12.00
CA LYS A 163 -11.52 -13.48 -13.43
C LYS A 163 -11.67 -12.01 -13.80
N PRO A 164 -12.45 -11.20 -13.06
CA PRO A 164 -12.57 -9.77 -13.35
C PRO A 164 -11.31 -8.97 -13.08
N LEU A 165 -10.34 -9.55 -12.33
CA LEU A 165 -9.11 -8.86 -11.92
C LEU A 165 -7.98 -8.97 -12.94
N VAL A 166 -8.09 -9.87 -13.92
CA VAL A 166 -7.01 -10.11 -14.89
C VAL A 166 -6.61 -8.82 -15.61
N GLY A 167 -5.33 -8.46 -15.50
CA GLY A 167 -4.76 -7.25 -16.09
C GLY A 167 -4.90 -5.97 -15.25
N HIS A 168 -5.70 -5.97 -14.18
CA HIS A 168 -5.65 -4.92 -13.17
C HIS A 168 -4.35 -5.00 -12.36
N LEU A 169 -3.95 -3.90 -11.74
CA LEU A 169 -2.64 -3.72 -11.15
C LEU A 169 -2.73 -3.54 -9.62
N ALA A 170 -1.66 -3.87 -8.96
CA ALA A 170 -1.42 -3.48 -7.57
C ALA A 170 -0.05 -2.81 -7.44
N ALA A 171 0.08 -1.87 -6.50
CA ALA A 171 1.34 -1.23 -6.20
C ALA A 171 1.76 -1.54 -4.76
N TRP A 172 2.90 -2.20 -4.60
CA TRP A 172 3.45 -2.61 -3.31
C TRP A 172 4.97 -2.50 -3.26
N ASN A 173 5.53 -2.62 -2.06
CA ASN A 173 6.99 -2.70 -1.89
C ASN A 173 7.49 -4.15 -1.91
N TYR A 174 6.58 -5.11 -1.88
CA TYR A 174 6.85 -6.54 -1.89
C TYR A 174 5.72 -7.29 -2.60
N PHE A 175 6.09 -8.34 -3.34
CA PHE A 175 5.21 -9.40 -3.81
C PHE A 175 5.85 -10.76 -3.52
N GLU A 176 5.07 -11.76 -3.10
CA GLU A 176 5.55 -13.12 -2.87
C GLU A 176 6.24 -13.71 -4.10
N SER A 177 5.77 -13.33 -5.28
CA SER A 177 6.31 -13.81 -6.57
C SER A 177 7.73 -13.34 -6.89
N ILE A 178 8.29 -12.38 -6.16
CA ILE A 178 9.64 -11.86 -6.36
C ILE A 178 10.68 -12.95 -6.05
N LYS A 179 11.59 -13.19 -7.00
CA LYS A 179 12.57 -14.28 -6.95
C LYS A 179 13.91 -13.79 -6.41
N THR A 180 14.07 -13.85 -5.09
CA THR A 180 15.35 -13.64 -4.39
C THR A 180 15.61 -14.79 -3.41
N PRO A 181 16.87 -15.10 -3.08
CA PRO A 181 17.18 -16.08 -2.04
C PRO A 181 16.55 -15.72 -0.68
N GLU A 182 16.57 -14.43 -0.32
CA GLU A 182 16.01 -13.90 0.93
C GLU A 182 14.50 -14.13 1.00
N ASN A 183 13.78 -13.84 -0.08
CA ASN A 183 12.35 -14.07 -0.15
C ASN A 183 12.00 -15.56 -0.10
N THR A 184 12.75 -16.38 -0.82
CA THR A 184 12.57 -17.85 -0.79
C THR A 184 12.73 -18.39 0.63
N ALA A 185 13.72 -17.92 1.37
CA ALA A 185 13.93 -18.31 2.76
C ALA A 185 12.80 -17.82 3.68
N PHE A 186 12.33 -16.59 3.49
CA PHE A 186 11.23 -16.01 4.25
C PHE A 186 9.91 -16.79 4.04
N ILE A 187 9.54 -17.05 2.79
CA ILE A 187 8.36 -17.85 2.44
C ILE A 187 8.42 -19.24 3.07
N LYS A 188 9.61 -19.89 3.01
CA LYS A 188 9.82 -21.20 3.63
C LYS A 188 9.62 -21.15 5.15
N GLN A 189 10.20 -20.15 5.83
CA GLN A 189 10.06 -19.97 7.29
C GLN A 189 8.57 -19.79 7.65
N TRP A 190 7.84 -18.99 6.89
CA TRP A 190 6.41 -18.78 7.08
C TRP A 190 5.63 -20.09 6.96
N HIS A 191 5.80 -20.81 5.86
CA HIS A 191 5.11 -22.10 5.62
C HIS A 191 5.48 -23.16 6.67
N ASP A 192 6.73 -23.21 7.09
CA ASP A 192 7.18 -24.14 8.14
C ASP A 192 6.53 -23.82 9.49
N TYR A 193 6.37 -22.53 9.82
CA TYR A 193 5.78 -22.06 11.07
C TYR A 193 4.28 -22.35 11.12
N ILE A 194 3.54 -21.91 10.10
CA ILE A 194 2.06 -22.06 10.09
C ILE A 194 1.60 -23.45 9.66
N LYS A 195 2.51 -24.32 9.20
CA LYS A 195 2.19 -25.67 8.68
C LYS A 195 1.15 -25.65 7.55
N ASN A 196 1.14 -24.60 6.75
CA ASN A 196 0.21 -24.44 5.63
C ASN A 196 0.91 -23.78 4.42
N PRO A 197 1.36 -24.57 3.43
CA PRO A 197 2.07 -24.04 2.25
C PRO A 197 1.17 -23.29 1.26
N LYS A 198 -0.12 -23.21 1.51
CA LYS A 198 -1.08 -22.46 0.66
C LYS A 198 -1.30 -21.02 1.15
N ARG A 199 -0.82 -20.68 2.34
CA ARG A 199 -0.92 -19.32 2.86
C ARG A 199 0.19 -18.47 2.25
N THR A 200 -0.22 -17.42 1.56
CA THR A 200 0.71 -16.48 0.95
C THR A 200 1.37 -15.56 1.97
N THR A 201 2.51 -15.01 1.60
CA THR A 201 3.10 -13.84 2.23
C THR A 201 2.63 -12.58 1.49
N ASN A 202 2.73 -11.41 2.14
CA ASN A 202 2.33 -10.14 1.54
C ASN A 202 3.20 -8.98 2.05
N ASP A 203 3.00 -7.79 1.48
CA ASP A 203 3.78 -6.59 1.83
C ASP A 203 3.76 -6.22 3.33
N PRO A 204 2.60 -6.16 4.04
CA PRO A 204 2.61 -5.87 5.47
C PRO A 204 3.39 -6.89 6.31
N MET A 205 3.41 -8.16 5.90
CA MET A 205 4.18 -9.21 6.58
C MET A 205 5.70 -8.97 6.39
N GLU A 206 6.12 -8.66 5.18
CA GLU A 206 7.52 -8.30 4.87
C GLU A 206 7.95 -7.06 5.66
N ALA A 207 7.14 -6.01 5.65
CA ALA A 207 7.40 -4.78 6.40
C ALA A 207 7.52 -5.02 7.91
N HIS A 208 6.70 -5.92 8.45
CA HIS A 208 6.76 -6.34 9.85
C HIS A 208 8.05 -7.10 10.15
N TYR A 209 8.42 -8.03 9.29
CA TYR A 209 9.66 -8.81 9.42
C TYR A 209 10.90 -7.92 9.39
N ILE A 210 10.97 -6.95 8.47
CA ILE A 210 12.03 -5.96 8.42
C ILE A 210 12.07 -5.13 9.71
N GLY A 211 10.91 -4.64 10.16
CA GLY A 211 10.81 -3.87 11.41
C GLY A 211 11.31 -4.63 12.62
N PHE A 212 10.93 -5.90 12.75
CA PHE A 212 11.41 -6.76 13.83
C PHE A 212 12.94 -6.97 13.79
N ASN A 213 13.48 -7.23 12.60
CA ASN A 213 14.92 -7.40 12.44
C ASN A 213 15.71 -6.11 12.78
N LEU A 214 15.19 -4.95 12.44
CA LEU A 214 15.77 -3.66 12.83
C LEU A 214 15.74 -3.47 14.35
N TRP A 215 14.62 -3.83 14.99
CA TRP A 215 14.50 -3.78 16.44
C TRP A 215 15.51 -4.70 17.14
N VAL A 216 15.64 -5.95 16.69
CA VAL A 216 16.62 -6.90 17.23
C VAL A 216 18.05 -6.34 17.13
N LYS A 217 18.41 -5.78 15.96
CA LYS A 217 19.73 -5.16 15.77
C LYS A 217 19.94 -3.95 16.69
N ALA A 218 18.89 -3.13 16.87
CA ALA A 218 18.96 -1.97 17.76
C ALA A 218 19.17 -2.40 19.21
N VAL A 219 18.43 -3.39 19.70
CA VAL A 219 18.58 -3.94 21.05
C VAL A 219 19.97 -4.54 21.26
N GLN A 220 20.47 -5.32 20.30
CA GLN A 220 21.82 -5.89 20.37
C GLN A 220 22.90 -4.79 20.44
N LYS A 221 22.78 -3.76 19.60
CA LYS A 221 23.74 -2.65 19.57
C LYS A 221 23.65 -1.76 20.80
N ALA A 222 22.44 -1.50 21.30
CA ALA A 222 22.21 -0.72 22.51
C ALA A 222 22.55 -1.47 23.82
N GLY A 223 22.59 -2.81 23.76
CA GLY A 223 22.80 -3.68 24.92
C GLY A 223 21.62 -3.67 25.93
N THR A 224 20.45 -3.21 25.49
CA THR A 224 19.29 -3.05 26.37
C THR A 224 18.00 -2.97 25.55
N THR A 225 16.86 -3.27 26.19
CA THR A 225 15.51 -3.05 25.66
C THR A 225 14.89 -1.73 26.11
N ASN A 226 15.64 -0.86 26.80
CA ASN A 226 15.15 0.48 27.18
C ASN A 226 14.73 1.24 25.92
N VAL A 227 13.50 1.77 25.91
CA VAL A 227 12.87 2.37 24.74
C VAL A 227 13.67 3.52 24.16
N ASP A 228 14.09 4.47 24.99
CA ASP A 228 14.89 5.63 24.54
C ASP A 228 16.19 5.21 23.86
N LYS A 229 16.93 4.30 24.48
CA LYS A 229 18.20 3.82 23.94
C LYS A 229 18.03 3.05 22.64
N VAL A 230 16.94 2.28 22.51
CA VAL A 230 16.60 1.57 21.27
C VAL A 230 16.24 2.57 20.18
N ILE A 231 15.40 3.55 20.47
CA ILE A 231 15.01 4.59 19.52
C ILE A 231 16.24 5.36 19.02
N ASP A 232 17.13 5.78 19.92
CA ASP A 232 18.34 6.53 19.56
C ASP A 232 19.35 5.69 18.74
N THR A 233 19.27 4.37 18.85
CA THR A 233 20.15 3.45 18.13
C THR A 233 19.63 3.07 16.74
N LEU A 234 18.31 3.15 16.52
CA LEU A 234 17.63 2.71 15.30
C LEU A 234 18.05 3.47 14.03
N PRO A 235 18.15 4.82 14.00
CA PRO A 235 18.48 5.54 12.77
C PRO A 235 19.83 5.11 12.18
N GLY A 236 19.82 4.87 10.86
CA GLY A 236 20.99 4.40 10.12
C GLY A 236 21.21 2.90 10.14
N LEU A 237 20.45 2.13 10.93
CA LEU A 237 20.51 0.66 10.87
C LEU A 237 19.98 0.14 9.53
N GLU A 238 20.53 -0.97 9.11
CA GLU A 238 20.26 -1.63 7.85
C GLU A 238 19.94 -3.11 8.08
N THR A 239 19.04 -3.65 7.24
CA THR A 239 18.74 -5.09 7.18
C THR A 239 18.50 -5.50 5.74
N PRO A 240 18.75 -6.76 5.35
CA PRO A 240 18.38 -7.22 4.02
C PRO A 240 16.90 -6.97 3.73
N ASN A 241 16.66 -6.47 2.51
CA ASN A 241 15.31 -6.39 1.97
C ASN A 241 14.98 -7.72 1.29
N LEU A 242 13.76 -8.24 1.48
CA LEU A 242 13.38 -9.52 0.88
C LEU A 242 13.27 -9.46 -0.65
N THR A 243 13.13 -8.27 -1.20
CA THR A 243 13.04 -8.02 -2.64
C THR A 243 14.40 -7.79 -3.31
N GLY A 244 15.49 -7.93 -2.56
CA GLY A 244 16.85 -7.63 -2.96
C GLY A 244 17.33 -6.26 -2.46
N GLY A 245 18.63 -6.16 -2.17
CA GLY A 245 19.23 -4.96 -1.61
C GLY A 245 19.00 -4.82 -0.10
N ILE A 246 18.96 -3.59 0.37
CA ILE A 246 19.01 -3.26 1.80
C ILE A 246 17.88 -2.27 2.13
N ALA A 247 17.14 -2.56 3.19
CA ALA A 247 16.27 -1.62 3.86
C ALA A 247 17.07 -0.87 4.93
N LYS A 248 17.07 0.46 4.85
CA LYS A 248 17.76 1.35 5.79
C LYS A 248 16.75 2.22 6.54
N LEU A 249 16.89 2.29 7.86
CA LEU A 249 16.08 3.20 8.67
C LEU A 249 16.66 4.62 8.60
N LEU A 250 15.83 5.56 8.16
CA LEU A 250 16.20 6.96 8.00
C LEU A 250 16.00 7.74 9.32
N PRO A 251 16.63 8.92 9.47
CA PRO A 251 16.45 9.76 10.67
C PRO A 251 15.00 10.19 10.95
N ASN A 252 14.14 10.21 9.93
CA ASN A 252 12.72 10.51 10.06
C ASN A 252 11.86 9.27 10.41
N HIS A 253 12.49 8.19 10.81
CA HIS A 253 11.90 6.91 11.22
C HIS A 253 11.15 6.14 10.12
N HIS A 254 11.36 6.48 8.86
CA HIS A 254 10.91 5.70 7.72
C HIS A 254 12.04 4.82 7.19
N ILE A 255 11.71 3.72 6.53
CA ILE A 255 12.70 2.87 5.86
C ILE A 255 12.74 3.14 4.36
N THR A 256 13.90 2.89 3.74
CA THR A 256 13.98 2.86 2.28
C THR A 256 13.29 1.62 1.75
N LYS A 257 12.49 1.78 0.70
CA LYS A 257 11.72 0.69 0.07
C LYS A 257 11.73 0.82 -1.45
N PRO A 258 11.83 -0.29 -2.20
CA PRO A 258 11.52 -0.29 -3.62
C PRO A 258 10.00 -0.20 -3.82
N VAL A 259 9.58 0.14 -5.04
CA VAL A 259 8.17 0.13 -5.43
C VAL A 259 8.01 -0.75 -6.67
N PHE A 260 7.07 -1.66 -6.61
CA PHE A 260 6.73 -2.56 -7.71
C PHE A 260 5.28 -2.34 -8.15
N ILE A 261 5.04 -2.50 -9.44
CA ILE A 261 3.72 -2.58 -10.04
C ILE A 261 3.56 -4.00 -10.57
N GLY A 262 2.60 -4.71 -10.01
CA GLY A 262 2.32 -6.09 -10.36
C GLY A 262 0.88 -6.32 -10.77
#